data_e2c50a3e0525d833ab68cc3e615fa3bb
#
_entry.id   e2c50a3e0525d833ab68cc3e615fa3bb
#
_cell.length_a   1.000
_cell.length_b   1.000
_cell.length_c   1.000
_cell.angle_alpha   90.00
_cell.angle_beta   90.00
_cell.angle_gamma   90.00
#
_symmetry.space_group_name_H-M   'P 1'
#
loop_
_entity.id
_entity.type
_entity.pdbx_description
1 polymer ?
#
loop_
_entity_poly.entity_id
_entity_poly.type
_entity_poly.pdbx_seq_one_letter_code
_entity_poly.pdbx_strand_id
1 'polypeptide(L)' 'MEKKINFAMNLLAQMTIRTIAKRSGADPLEVIADFMESDTAKILYDKETGLWENGPDYIANEYEQEKALKAS' A
#
# COMPACT_ATOMS: atom_id res chain seq x y z
N MET A 1 6.57 11.94 -18.04
CA MET A 1 6.54 12.19 -16.59
C MET A 1 5.55 11.31 -15.85
N GLU A 2 4.33 11.19 -16.36
CA GLU A 2 3.33 10.34 -15.70
C GLU A 2 3.73 8.86 -15.66
N LYS A 3 4.43 8.38 -16.69
CA LYS A 3 4.89 6.99 -16.71
C LYS A 3 5.85 6.67 -15.58
N LYS A 4 6.72 7.62 -15.20
CA LYS A 4 7.65 7.41 -14.10
C LYS A 4 6.93 7.37 -12.77
N ILE A 5 5.93 8.23 -12.58
CA ILE A 5 5.12 8.25 -11.35
C ILE A 5 4.32 6.97 -11.24
N ASN A 6 3.69 6.53 -12.33
CA ASN A 6 2.92 5.28 -12.34
C ASN A 6 3.81 4.09 -12.01
N PHE A 7 5.01 4.05 -12.58
CA PHE A 7 5.97 3.00 -12.27
C PHE A 7 6.33 3.00 -10.79
N ALA A 8 6.59 4.18 -10.23
CA ALA A 8 6.95 4.31 -8.82
C ALA A 8 5.80 3.86 -7.92
N MET A 9 4.57 4.26 -8.23
CA MET A 9 3.40 3.85 -7.44
C MET A 9 3.21 2.34 -7.48
N ASN A 10 3.33 1.74 -8.68
CA ASN A 10 3.21 0.29 -8.81
C ASN A 10 4.31 -0.45 -8.04
N LEU A 11 5.54 0.03 -8.13
CA LEU A 11 6.64 -0.57 -7.41
C LEU A 11 6.42 -0.49 -5.90
N LEU A 12 6.01 0.68 -5.42
CA LEU A 12 5.74 0.86 -3.98
C LEU A 12 4.58 -0.01 -3.52
N ALA A 13 3.55 -0.18 -4.34
CA ALA A 13 2.45 -1.07 -4.01
C ALA A 13 2.94 -2.49 -3.82
N GLN A 14 3.78 -2.98 -4.73
CA GLN A 14 4.34 -4.33 -4.63
C GLN A 14 5.22 -4.49 -3.39
N MET A 15 6.07 -3.51 -3.11
CA MET A 15 6.95 -3.55 -1.94
C MET A 15 6.14 -3.49 -0.65
N THR A 16 5.08 -2.67 -0.63
CA THR A 16 4.20 -2.54 0.52
C THR A 16 3.46 -3.86 0.79
N ILE A 17 2.96 -4.50 -0.26
CA ILE A 17 2.27 -5.79 -0.13
C ILE A 17 3.21 -6.83 0.47
N ARG A 18 4.46 -6.88 0.02
CA ARG A 18 5.46 -7.79 0.59
C ARG A 18 5.71 -7.49 2.06
N THR A 19 5.81 -6.22 2.40
CA THR A 19 6.03 -5.81 3.80
C THR A 19 4.87 -6.24 4.68
N ILE A 20 3.64 -6.02 4.22
CA ILE A 20 2.44 -6.40 4.96
C ILE A 20 2.37 -7.92 5.13
N ALA A 21 2.61 -8.67 4.05
CA ALA A 21 2.59 -10.13 4.11
C ALA A 21 3.62 -10.66 5.09
N LYS A 22 4.82 -10.08 5.09
CA LYS A 22 5.89 -10.49 5.98
C LYS A 22 5.55 -10.22 7.45
N ARG A 23 4.95 -9.05 7.72
CA ARG A 23 4.58 -8.66 9.08
C ARG A 23 3.44 -9.51 9.64
N SER A 24 2.46 -9.82 8.79
CA SER A 24 1.25 -10.53 9.22
C SER A 24 1.35 -12.05 9.12
N GLY A 25 2.31 -12.54 8.35
CA GLY A 25 2.39 -13.97 8.06
C GLY A 25 1.33 -14.45 7.09
N ALA A 26 0.57 -13.54 6.47
CA ALA A 26 -0.49 -13.89 5.52
C ALA A 26 0.06 -14.22 4.14
N ASP A 27 -0.73 -14.95 3.36
CA ASP A 27 -0.41 -15.25 1.97
C ASP A 27 -0.37 -13.94 1.16
N PRO A 28 0.71 -13.67 0.42
CA PRO A 28 0.78 -12.47 -0.41
C PRO A 28 -0.40 -12.30 -1.36
N LEU A 29 -0.98 -13.38 -1.87
CA LEU A 29 -2.13 -13.28 -2.76
C LEU A 29 -3.36 -12.69 -2.05
N GLU A 30 -3.56 -13.07 -0.79
CA GLU A 30 -4.64 -12.50 0.02
C GLU A 30 -4.37 -11.03 0.32
N VAL A 31 -3.11 -10.71 0.61
CA VAL A 31 -2.72 -9.32 0.91
C VAL A 31 -2.93 -8.43 -0.31
N ILE A 32 -2.62 -8.92 -1.52
CA ILE A 32 -2.82 -8.15 -2.74
C ILE A 32 -4.28 -7.73 -2.86
N ALA A 33 -5.21 -8.68 -2.72
CA ALA A 33 -6.64 -8.38 -2.84
C ALA A 33 -7.08 -7.36 -1.81
N ASP A 34 -6.72 -7.58 -0.55
CA ASP A 34 -7.10 -6.67 0.54
C ASP A 34 -6.49 -5.29 0.38
N PHE A 35 -5.20 -5.23 0.03
CA PHE A 35 -4.52 -3.95 -0.10
C PHE A 35 -5.08 -3.14 -1.25
N MET A 36 -5.31 -3.76 -2.40
CA MET A 36 -5.78 -3.05 -3.58
C MET A 36 -7.20 -2.49 -3.41
N GLU A 37 -7.99 -3.07 -2.51
CA GLU A 37 -9.31 -2.57 -2.19
C GLU A 37 -9.30 -1.50 -1.09
N SER A 38 -8.18 -1.28 -0.43
CA SER A 38 -8.08 -0.38 0.71
C SER A 38 -8.08 1.08 0.29
N ASP A 39 -8.42 1.95 1.23
CA ASP A 39 -8.32 3.39 1.04
C ASP A 39 -6.85 3.81 0.92
N THR A 40 -5.96 3.11 1.62
CA THR A 40 -4.51 3.37 1.53
C THR A 40 -4.03 3.20 0.09
N ALA A 41 -4.49 2.17 -0.61
CA ALA A 41 -4.11 1.96 -2.00
C ALA A 41 -4.65 3.08 -2.89
N LYS A 42 -5.87 3.53 -2.65
CA LYS A 42 -6.45 4.65 -3.40
C LYS A 42 -5.62 5.91 -3.23
N ILE A 43 -5.19 6.18 -2.01
CA ILE A 43 -4.35 7.34 -1.71
C ILE A 43 -2.97 7.18 -2.37
N LEU A 44 -2.41 5.97 -2.33
CA LEU A 44 -1.12 5.70 -2.96
C LEU A 44 -1.15 5.99 -4.47
N TYR A 45 -2.23 5.60 -5.14
CA TYR A 45 -2.35 5.77 -6.59
C TYR A 45 -2.82 7.16 -7.00
N ASP A 46 -3.10 8.03 -6.04
CA ASP A 46 -3.40 9.43 -6.30
C ASP A 46 -2.11 10.23 -6.17
N LYS A 47 -1.55 10.63 -7.31
CA LYS A 47 -0.25 11.31 -7.34
C LYS A 47 -0.23 12.61 -6.53
N GLU A 48 -1.39 13.24 -6.35
CA GLU A 48 -1.48 14.51 -5.65
C GLU A 48 -1.31 14.37 -4.14
N THR A 49 -1.58 13.18 -3.58
CA THR A 49 -1.42 12.95 -2.15
C THR A 49 0.04 12.85 -1.72
N GLY A 50 0.93 12.50 -2.65
CA GLY A 50 2.34 12.34 -2.34
C GLY A 50 2.68 11.10 -1.54
N LEU A 51 1.72 10.22 -1.29
CA LEU A 51 2.00 9.01 -0.51
C LEU A 51 3.05 8.14 -1.19
N TRP A 52 3.07 8.14 -2.53
CA TRP A 52 4.03 7.38 -3.31
C TRP A 52 5.47 7.85 -3.12
N GLU A 53 5.68 9.01 -2.49
CA GLU A 53 7.02 9.52 -2.19
C GLU A 53 7.61 8.91 -0.92
N ASN A 54 6.78 8.21 -0.14
CA ASN A 54 7.22 7.55 1.10
C ASN A 54 7.62 6.11 0.83
N GLY A 55 8.36 5.52 1.76
CA GLY A 55 8.79 4.14 1.63
C GLY A 55 7.68 3.13 1.95
N PRO A 56 7.91 1.85 1.61
CA PRO A 56 6.88 0.82 1.82
C PRO A 56 6.52 0.60 3.29
N ASP A 57 7.45 0.81 4.21
CA ASP A 57 7.14 0.66 5.64
C ASP A 57 6.14 1.71 6.10
N TYR A 58 6.30 2.94 5.63
CA TYR A 58 5.36 4.01 5.95
C TYR A 58 3.97 3.68 5.42
N ILE A 59 3.90 3.25 4.18
CA ILE A 59 2.62 2.92 3.54
C ILE A 59 1.96 1.72 4.23
N ALA A 60 2.76 0.71 4.60
CA ALA A 60 2.26 -0.44 5.35
C ALA A 60 1.68 -0.01 6.70
N ASN A 61 2.34 0.92 7.39
CA ASN A 61 1.83 1.45 8.65
C ASN A 61 0.47 2.12 8.45
N GLU A 62 0.31 2.91 7.40
CA GLU A 62 -0.96 3.55 7.08
C GLU A 62 -2.06 2.52 6.83
N TYR A 63 -1.74 1.47 6.09
CA TYR A 63 -2.67 0.39 5.82
C TYR A 63 -3.10 -0.32 7.10
N GLU A 64 -2.14 -0.61 7.97
CA GLU A 64 -2.42 -1.30 9.23
C GLU A 64 -3.31 -0.45 10.13
N GLN A 65 -3.09 0.87 10.16
CA GLN A 65 -3.95 1.78 10.91
C GLN A 65 -5.37 1.79 10.34
N GLU A 66 -5.49 1.82 9.03
CA GLU A 66 -6.79 1.76 8.36
C GLU A 66 -7.56 0.52 8.78
N LYS A 67 -6.90 -0.64 8.74
CA LYS A 67 -7.55 -1.91 9.11
C LYS A 67 -7.95 -1.94 10.58
N ALA A 68 -7.12 -1.40 11.45
CA ALA A 68 -7.42 -1.35 12.88
C ALA A 68 -8.66 -0.48 13.15
N LEU A 69 -8.77 0.65 12.45
CA LEU A 69 -9.92 1.54 12.61
C LEU A 69 -11.21 0.90 12.09
N LYS A 70 -11.13 0.15 11.00
CA LYS A 70 -12.31 -0.51 10.43
C LYS A 70 -12.74 -1.73 11.25
N ALA A 71 -11.81 -2.34 11.96
CA ALA A 71 -12.09 -3.51 12.78
C ALA A 71 -12.67 -3.16 14.15
N SER A 72 -12.55 -1.90 14.56
CA SER A 72 -13.02 -1.47 15.89
C SER A 72 -14.52 -1.08 15.94
#